data_b6c9c5f0034567aa4abaa7d6f3921f3f
#
_entry.id   b6c9c5f0034567aa4abaa7d6f3921f3f
#
_cell.length_a   1.000
_cell.length_b   1.000
_cell.length_c   1.000
_cell.angle_alpha   90.00
_cell.angle_beta   90.00
_cell.angle_gamma   90.00
#
_symmetry.space_group_name_H-M   'P 1'
#
loop_
_entity.id
_entity.type
_entity.pdbx_description
1 polymer ?
#
loop_
_entity_poly.entity_id
_entity_poly.type
_entity_poly.pdbx_seq_one_letter_code
_entity_poly.pdbx_strand_id
1 'polypeptide(L)' 'MSIKKIAEKAGVSPATVSRVLNNPNYKCSIPGLRDKIWKTAIEMNYVPNEA' A
#
# COMPACT_ATOMS: atom_id res chain seq x y z
N MET A 1 12.56 0.95 -5.23
CA MET A 1 11.33 0.57 -4.61
C MET A 1 10.89 1.60 -3.59
N SER A 2 9.69 2.04 -3.71
CA SER A 2 9.28 3.09 -2.81
C SER A 2 7.77 3.16 -2.75
N ILE A 3 7.31 3.67 -1.63
CA ILE A 3 5.89 3.87 -1.40
C ILE A 3 5.32 4.82 -2.45
N LYS A 4 6.14 5.73 -2.91
CA LYS A 4 5.72 6.68 -3.92
C LYS A 4 5.31 5.98 -5.21
N LYS A 5 6.10 4.99 -5.62
CA LYS A 5 5.79 4.26 -6.82
C LYS A 5 4.54 3.40 -6.65
N ILE A 6 4.40 2.80 -5.49
CA ILE A 6 3.22 2.01 -5.21
C ILE A 6 1.98 2.90 -5.26
N ALA A 7 2.11 4.10 -4.70
CA ALA A 7 1.00 5.05 -4.70
C ALA A 7 0.59 5.43 -6.12
N GLU A 8 1.57 5.65 -6.97
CA GLU A 8 1.30 5.99 -8.35
C GLU A 8 0.55 4.87 -9.07
N LYS A 9 1.00 3.66 -8.86
CA LYS A 9 0.35 2.52 -9.51
C LYS A 9 -1.04 2.28 -8.96
N ALA A 10 -1.21 2.47 -7.66
CA ALA A 10 -2.50 2.25 -7.04
C ALA A 10 -3.44 3.45 -7.22
N GLY A 11 -2.91 4.58 -7.63
CA GLY A 11 -3.73 5.76 -7.82
C GLY A 11 -4.11 6.45 -6.53
N VAL A 12 -3.23 6.39 -5.53
CA VAL A 12 -3.50 7.02 -4.25
C VAL A 12 -2.27 7.81 -3.81
N SER A 13 -2.39 8.53 -2.71
CA SER A 13 -1.27 9.30 -2.21
C SER A 13 -0.28 8.40 -1.46
N PRO A 14 0.99 8.80 -1.43
CA PRO A 14 1.98 8.00 -0.69
C PRO A 14 1.65 7.84 0.78
N ALA A 15 1.02 8.86 1.37
CA ALA A 15 0.63 8.77 2.77
C ALA A 15 -0.36 7.64 2.98
N THR A 16 -1.30 7.48 2.05
CA THR A 16 -2.28 6.42 2.15
C THR A 16 -1.61 5.05 2.07
N VAL A 17 -0.68 4.91 1.14
CA VAL A 17 0.04 3.64 1.00
C VAL A 17 0.79 3.31 2.28
N SER A 18 1.48 4.31 2.82
CA SER A 18 2.24 4.10 4.05
C SER A 18 1.34 3.63 5.18
N ARG A 19 0.19 4.26 5.33
CA ARG A 19 -0.73 3.89 6.39
C ARG A 19 -1.25 2.47 6.21
N VAL A 20 -1.59 2.13 4.98
CA VAL A 20 -2.12 0.80 4.72
C VAL A 20 -1.08 -0.28 4.98
N LEU A 21 0.14 -0.06 4.52
CA LEU A 21 1.17 -1.07 4.62
C LEU A 21 1.75 -1.19 6.03
N ASN A 22 1.80 -0.09 6.76
CA ASN A 22 2.40 -0.10 8.09
C ASN A 22 1.38 -0.23 9.21
N ASN A 23 0.11 -0.19 8.89
CA ASN A 23 -0.94 -0.20 9.89
C ASN A 23 -1.95 -1.29 9.54
N PRO A 24 -1.76 -2.50 10.05
CA PRO A 24 -2.66 -3.59 9.67
C PRO A 24 -4.11 -3.35 10.06
N ASN A 25 -4.34 -2.50 11.03
CA ASN A 25 -5.70 -2.20 11.46
C ASN A 25 -6.26 -0.93 10.84
N TYR A 26 -5.54 -0.37 9.89
CA TYR A 26 -6.00 0.85 9.25
C TYR A 26 -7.25 0.58 8.43
N LYS A 27 -8.26 1.41 8.66
CA LYS A 27 -9.51 1.27 7.92
C LYS A 27 -9.53 2.21 6.73
N CYS A 28 -9.61 1.63 5.56
CA CYS A 28 -9.71 2.43 4.34
C CYS A 28 -11.16 2.84 4.11
N SER A 29 -11.33 4.07 3.68
CA SER A 29 -12.67 4.55 3.34
C SER A 29 -13.20 3.84 2.10
N ILE A 30 -12.31 3.44 1.22
CA ILE A 30 -12.69 2.81 -0.03
C ILE A 30 -12.54 1.31 0.08
N PRO A 31 -13.62 0.55 -0.08
CA PRO A 31 -13.54 -0.90 -0.04
C PRO A 31 -12.62 -1.43 -1.13
N GLY A 32 -11.76 -2.36 -0.78
CA GLY A 32 -10.87 -2.94 -1.76
C GLY A 32 -9.60 -2.16 -2.01
N LEU A 33 -9.51 -0.95 -1.50
CA LEU A 33 -8.31 -0.15 -1.71
C LEU A 33 -7.11 -0.79 -1.03
N ARG A 34 -7.31 -1.28 0.15
CA ARG A 34 -6.25 -1.95 0.90
C ARG A 34 -5.71 -3.13 0.12
N ASP A 35 -6.63 -3.91 -0.44
CA ASP A 35 -6.27 -5.07 -1.22
C ASP A 35 -5.46 -4.65 -2.44
N LYS A 36 -5.89 -3.60 -3.10
CA LYS A 36 -5.22 -3.10 -4.28
C LYS A 36 -3.80 -2.65 -3.95
N ILE A 37 -3.64 -1.96 -2.84
CA ILE A 37 -2.33 -1.47 -2.43
C ILE A 37 -1.41 -2.63 -2.12
N TRP A 38 -1.89 -3.62 -1.39
CA TRP A 38 -1.08 -4.78 -1.07
C TRP A 38 -0.70 -5.56 -2.31
N LYS A 39 -1.63 -5.71 -3.24
CA LYS A 39 -1.37 -6.40 -4.47
C LYS A 39 -0.28 -5.68 -5.27
N THR A 40 -0.39 -4.36 -5.35
CA THR A 40 0.60 -3.57 -6.05
C THR A 40 1.96 -3.69 -5.40
N ALA A 41 1.98 -3.66 -4.08
CA ALA A 41 3.25 -3.78 -3.35
C ALA A 41 3.91 -5.12 -3.64
N ILE A 42 3.13 -6.18 -3.64
CA ILE A 42 3.68 -7.51 -3.91
C ILE A 42 4.22 -7.57 -5.33
N GLU A 43 3.52 -7.00 -6.28
CA GLU A 43 3.97 -6.97 -7.66
C GLU A 43 5.31 -6.28 -7.79
N MET A 44 5.55 -5.29 -6.97
CA MET A 44 6.78 -4.52 -7.01
C MET A 44 7.83 -5.05 -6.05
N ASN A 45 7.60 -6.24 -5.51
CA ASN A 45 8.54 -6.87 -4.59
C ASN A 45 8.80 -6.04 -3.34
N TYR A 46 7.81 -5.29 -2.93
CA TYR A 46 7.94 -4.48 -1.72
C TYR A 46 7.46 -5.26 -0.52
N VAL A 47 8.36 -5.48 0.44
CA VAL A 47 8.01 -6.21 1.65
C VAL A 47 8.16 -5.25 2.83
N PRO A 48 7.07 -4.65 3.28
CA PRO A 48 7.15 -3.60 4.30
C PRO A 48 7.60 -4.11 5.66
N ASN A 49 7.30 -5.33 5.97
CA ASN A 49 7.64 -5.84 7.29
C ASN A 49 8.36 -7.16 7.16
N GLU A 50 9.64 -7.07 7.02
CA GLU A 50 10.47 -8.24 6.88
C GLU A 50 10.92 -8.71 8.26
N ALA A 51 10.53 -9.87 8.64
CA ALA A 51 10.90 -10.39 9.94
C ALA A 51 12.34 -10.87 9.98
#